data_71c92d831246ed25bfc9d82b0b5bcbcf
#
_entry.id   71c92d831246ed25bfc9d82b0b5bcbcf
#
_cell.length_a   1.000
_cell.length_b   1.000
_cell.length_c   1.000
_cell.angle_alpha   90.00
_cell.angle_beta   90.00
_cell.angle_gamma   90.00
#
_symmetry.space_group_name_H-M   'P 1'
#
loop_
_entity.id
_entity.type
_entity.pdbx_description
1 polymer ?
#
loop_
_entity_poly.entity_id
_entity_poly.type
_entity_poly.pdbx_seq_one_letter_code
_entity_poly.pdbx_strand_id
1 'polypeptide(L)'
;MKLAIIDIGSNSVRLLLATYENKIWHYEPKQLWTTRLGQRNSDGTLRAESMEASYQAFRDIKKLADQYGAEYCFGFATSAVREAANGPEFMGRISEYCPMEWRILSGEEEAIYGFNGALGDQLNDGRHYTTIDIGGGSTELALGSKAGVYWSRSYPVGAVRLQSVSDEGPQRVWEETQFLWDPMMIEGEFGEFI
;
A
#
# COMPACT_ATOMS: atom_id res chain seq x y z
N MET A 1 -13.54 17.72 -12.01
CA MET A 1 -12.82 17.41 -10.75
C MET A 1 -11.55 16.65 -11.08
N LYS A 2 -10.41 17.17 -10.69
CA LYS A 2 -9.09 16.53 -10.91
C LYS A 2 -8.45 16.13 -9.60
N LEU A 3 -7.92 14.92 -9.52
CA LEU A 3 -7.35 14.33 -8.32
C LEU A 3 -5.89 13.92 -8.53
N ALA A 4 -5.09 14.05 -7.48
CA ALA A 4 -3.79 13.40 -7.34
C ALA A 4 -3.85 12.46 -6.13
N ILE A 5 -3.55 11.19 -6.33
CA ILE A 5 -3.53 10.15 -5.30
C ILE A 5 -2.13 9.60 -5.21
N ILE A 6 -1.55 9.62 -4.01
CA ILE A 6 -0.18 9.19 -3.75
C ILE A 6 -0.21 8.00 -2.79
N ASP A 7 0.50 6.94 -3.16
CA ASP A 7 0.71 5.75 -2.36
C ASP A 7 2.19 5.63 -1.99
N ILE A 8 2.48 5.61 -0.67
CA ILE A 8 3.82 5.43 -0.11
C ILE A 8 3.98 3.98 0.32
N GLY A 9 4.45 3.15 -0.59
CA GLY A 9 4.72 1.75 -0.33
C GLY A 9 6.14 1.46 0.14
N SER A 10 6.41 0.20 0.49
CA SER A 10 7.72 -0.25 0.99
C SER A 10 8.82 -0.20 -0.09
N ASN A 11 8.49 -0.43 -1.35
CA ASN A 11 9.47 -0.39 -2.44
C ASN A 11 9.46 0.93 -3.21
N SER A 12 8.31 1.56 -3.36
CA SER A 12 8.13 2.70 -4.25
C SER A 12 7.04 3.65 -3.76
N VAL A 13 7.19 4.92 -4.14
CA VAL A 13 6.11 5.91 -4.09
C VAL A 13 5.44 5.92 -5.46
N ARG A 14 4.11 5.98 -5.49
CA ARG A 14 3.30 5.97 -6.71
C ARG A 14 2.40 7.18 -6.76
N LEU A 15 2.21 7.74 -7.95
CA LEU A 15 1.26 8.81 -8.23
C LEU A 15 0.25 8.34 -9.27
N LEU A 16 -1.03 8.49 -8.94
CA LEU A 16 -2.14 8.39 -9.87
C LEU A 16 -2.79 9.76 -10.02
N LEU A 17 -2.87 10.25 -11.24
CA LEU A 17 -3.65 11.43 -11.61
C LEU A 17 -4.96 10.97 -12.26
N ALA A 18 -6.08 11.54 -11.86
CA ALA A 18 -7.39 11.17 -12.36
C ALA A 18 -8.31 12.38 -12.56
N THR A 19 -9.10 12.35 -13.60
CA THR A 19 -10.18 13.32 -13.87
C THR A 19 -11.52 12.61 -13.81
N TYR A 20 -12.46 13.18 -13.06
CA TYR A 20 -13.86 12.78 -13.08
C TYR A 20 -14.69 13.78 -13.87
N GLU A 21 -15.19 13.34 -15.02
CA GLU A 21 -16.00 14.15 -15.94
C GLU A 21 -17.11 13.30 -16.54
N ASN A 22 -18.31 13.87 -16.69
CA ASN A 22 -19.48 13.20 -17.27
C ASN A 22 -19.82 11.83 -16.58
N LYS A 23 -19.59 11.74 -15.25
CA LYS A 23 -19.74 10.51 -14.45
C LYS A 23 -18.79 9.38 -14.81
N ILE A 24 -17.69 9.69 -15.50
CA ILE A 24 -16.64 8.74 -15.90
C ILE A 24 -15.32 9.17 -15.31
N TRP A 25 -14.53 8.20 -14.83
CA TRP A 25 -13.17 8.39 -14.42
C TRP A 25 -12.21 8.19 -15.60
N HIS A 26 -11.33 9.15 -15.79
CA HIS A 26 -10.21 9.08 -16.73
C HIS A 26 -8.93 9.08 -15.93
N TYR A 27 -8.04 8.11 -16.21
CA TYR A 27 -6.79 7.91 -15.46
C TYR A 27 -5.60 8.20 -16.38
N GLU A 28 -4.65 8.99 -15.87
CA GLU A 28 -3.34 9.12 -16.48
C GLU A 28 -2.47 7.88 -16.16
N PRO A 29 -1.44 7.60 -16.96
CA PRO A 29 -0.48 6.55 -16.66
C PRO A 29 0.13 6.74 -15.26
N LYS A 30 0.10 5.69 -14.45
CA LYS A 30 0.70 5.69 -13.11
C LYS A 30 2.19 6.02 -13.21
N GLN A 31 2.66 6.90 -12.33
CA GLN A 31 4.08 7.21 -12.18
C GLN A 31 4.61 6.57 -10.91
N LEU A 32 5.89 6.16 -10.95
CA LEU A 32 6.51 5.39 -9.89
C LEU A 32 7.94 5.86 -9.66
N TRP A 33 8.30 6.05 -8.37
CA TRP A 33 9.66 6.32 -7.89
C TRP A 33 10.10 5.22 -6.95
N THR A 34 11.20 4.54 -7.25
CA THR A 34 11.76 3.51 -6.38
C THR A 34 12.50 4.17 -5.22
N THR A 35 11.95 4.08 -4.02
CA THR A 35 12.48 4.73 -2.81
C THR A 35 13.01 3.76 -1.78
N ARG A 36 12.56 2.50 -1.82
CA ARG A 36 12.98 1.38 -0.95
C ARG A 36 12.84 1.67 0.55
N LEU A 37 11.77 2.35 0.95
CA LEU A 37 11.48 2.65 2.36
C LEU A 37 11.37 1.41 3.26
N GLY A 38 11.04 0.25 2.69
CA GLY A 38 11.00 -1.03 3.40
C GLY A 38 12.36 -1.56 3.83
N GLN A 39 13.46 -1.05 3.26
CA GLN A 39 14.82 -1.35 3.71
C GLN A 39 15.14 -0.48 4.93
N ARG A 40 15.11 -1.09 6.12
CA ARG A 40 15.30 -0.39 7.39
C ARG A 40 16.71 -0.56 7.95
N ASN A 41 17.06 0.29 8.91
CA ASN A 41 18.19 0.09 9.79
C ASN A 41 17.89 -1.05 10.79
N SER A 42 18.92 -1.54 11.46
CA SER A 42 18.79 -2.61 12.47
C SER A 42 17.95 -2.20 13.70
N ASP A 43 17.79 -0.91 13.94
CA ASP A 43 16.94 -0.35 15.00
C ASP A 43 15.47 -0.14 14.57
N GLY A 44 15.11 -0.57 13.36
CA GLY A 44 13.75 -0.45 12.80
C GLY A 44 13.41 0.93 12.22
N THR A 45 14.38 1.85 12.14
CA THR A 45 14.18 3.17 11.54
C THR A 45 14.29 3.12 10.01
N LEU A 46 13.62 4.06 9.31
CA LEU A 46 13.81 4.30 7.88
C LEU A 46 15.22 4.79 7.62
N ARG A 47 15.84 4.29 6.56
CA ARG A 47 17.19 4.71 6.15
C ARG A 47 17.20 6.12 5.60
N ALA A 48 18.24 6.88 5.90
CA ALA A 48 18.38 8.26 5.44
C ALA A 48 18.34 8.38 3.90
N GLU A 49 18.95 7.44 3.19
CA GLU A 49 18.97 7.43 1.72
C GLU A 49 17.56 7.22 1.15
N SER A 50 16.78 6.30 1.75
CA SER A 50 15.40 6.02 1.32
C SER A 50 14.47 7.20 1.61
N MET A 51 14.67 7.88 2.73
CA MET A 51 13.93 9.10 3.06
C MET A 51 14.26 10.23 2.07
N GLU A 52 15.54 10.47 1.75
CA GLU A 52 15.92 11.52 0.80
C GLU A 52 15.41 11.22 -0.61
N ALA A 53 15.50 9.96 -1.08
CA ALA A 53 14.91 9.55 -2.34
C ALA A 53 13.39 9.81 -2.39
N SER A 54 12.71 9.61 -1.25
CA SER A 54 11.27 9.90 -1.12
C SER A 54 11.00 11.40 -1.16
N TYR A 55 11.78 12.22 -0.46
CA TYR A 55 11.61 13.68 -0.50
C TYR A 55 11.81 14.24 -1.91
N GLN A 56 12.76 13.67 -2.67
CA GLN A 56 12.91 14.05 -4.08
C GLN A 56 11.68 13.65 -4.90
N ALA A 57 11.16 12.42 -4.71
CA ALA A 57 9.93 11.98 -5.36
C ALA A 57 8.74 12.92 -5.05
N PHE A 58 8.61 13.40 -3.82
CA PHE A 58 7.51 14.31 -3.45
C PHE A 58 7.65 15.70 -4.09
N ARG A 59 8.87 16.20 -4.29
CA ARG A 59 9.09 17.43 -5.07
C ARG A 59 8.61 17.27 -6.52
N ASP A 60 8.91 16.12 -7.13
CA ASP A 60 8.46 15.83 -8.49
C ASP A 60 6.93 15.63 -8.55
N ILE A 61 6.36 14.90 -7.60
CA ILE A 61 4.91 14.67 -7.47
C ILE A 61 4.17 15.99 -7.32
N LYS A 62 4.63 16.88 -6.45
CA LYS A 62 4.01 18.20 -6.26
C LYS A 62 3.98 18.97 -7.57
N LYS A 63 5.11 19.02 -8.28
CA LYS A 63 5.20 19.69 -9.59
C LYS A 63 4.23 19.09 -10.60
N LEU A 64 4.12 17.77 -10.67
CA LEU A 64 3.22 17.07 -11.60
C LEU A 64 1.75 17.29 -11.24
N ALA A 65 1.39 17.24 -9.96
CA ALA A 65 0.04 17.54 -9.49
C ALA A 65 -0.39 18.99 -9.82
N ASP A 66 0.52 19.94 -9.61
CA ASP A 66 0.28 21.35 -9.95
C ASP A 66 0.13 21.55 -11.47
N GLN A 67 0.99 20.94 -12.28
CA GLN A 67 0.90 21.00 -13.75
C GLN A 67 -0.38 20.35 -14.29
N TYR A 68 -0.83 19.27 -13.65
CA TYR A 68 -2.10 18.62 -13.98
C TYR A 68 -3.30 19.47 -13.59
N GLY A 69 -3.13 20.38 -12.62
CA GLY A 69 -4.19 21.18 -12.02
C GLY A 69 -5.07 20.37 -11.09
N ALA A 70 -4.47 19.50 -10.28
CA ALA A 70 -5.19 18.71 -9.29
C ALA A 70 -5.87 19.63 -8.28
N GLU A 71 -7.19 19.48 -8.15
CA GLU A 71 -8.03 20.24 -7.21
C GLU A 71 -7.99 19.61 -5.81
N TYR A 72 -7.81 18.29 -5.78
CA TYR A 72 -7.73 17.53 -4.53
C TYR A 72 -6.51 16.60 -4.59
N CYS A 73 -5.79 16.54 -3.48
CA CYS A 73 -4.60 15.71 -3.33
C CYS A 73 -4.71 14.88 -2.06
N PHE A 74 -4.57 13.57 -2.18
CA PHE A 74 -4.61 12.62 -1.08
C PHE A 74 -3.37 11.74 -1.08
N GLY A 75 -2.79 11.52 0.09
CA GLY A 75 -1.64 10.65 0.24
C GLY A 75 -1.85 9.59 1.31
N PHE A 76 -1.44 8.38 1.00
CA PHE A 76 -1.52 7.23 1.89
C PHE A 76 -0.13 6.65 2.10
N ALA A 77 0.19 6.31 3.34
CA ALA A 77 1.40 5.59 3.71
C ALA A 77 1.01 4.24 4.32
N THR A 78 1.78 3.22 4.04
CA THR A 78 1.47 1.85 4.41
C THR A 78 2.55 1.23 5.30
N SER A 79 2.74 -0.08 5.28
CA SER A 79 3.59 -0.88 6.16
C SER A 79 4.96 -0.26 6.46
N ALA A 80 5.70 0.25 5.44
CA ALA A 80 7.05 0.77 5.66
C ALA A 80 7.07 1.96 6.63
N VAL A 81 6.11 2.86 6.53
CA VAL A 81 6.00 4.05 7.38
C VAL A 81 5.29 3.71 8.70
N ARG A 82 4.22 2.93 8.62
CA ARG A 82 3.40 2.53 9.77
C ARG A 82 4.23 1.86 10.87
N GLU A 83 5.18 1.02 10.48
CA GLU A 83 5.97 0.23 11.41
C GLU A 83 7.32 0.89 11.79
N ALA A 84 7.72 1.97 11.15
CA ALA A 84 9.00 2.61 11.40
C ALA A 84 8.96 3.52 12.63
N ALA A 85 9.97 3.41 13.49
CA ALA A 85 10.06 4.24 14.69
C ALA A 85 10.14 5.75 14.39
N ASN A 86 10.76 6.13 13.26
CA ASN A 86 10.84 7.50 12.76
C ASN A 86 9.79 7.84 11.69
N GLY A 87 8.77 6.98 11.51
CA GLY A 87 7.67 7.19 10.57
C GLY A 87 6.93 8.51 10.76
N PRO A 88 6.54 8.90 11.99
CA PRO A 88 5.91 10.20 12.24
C PRO A 88 6.76 11.41 11.85
N GLU A 89 8.07 11.37 12.12
CA GLU A 89 9.00 12.42 11.69
C GLU A 89 9.07 12.52 10.17
N PHE A 90 9.18 11.37 9.49
CA PHE A 90 9.18 11.30 8.04
C PHE A 90 7.91 11.90 7.44
N MET A 91 6.73 11.58 7.98
CA MET A 91 5.45 12.14 7.52
C MET A 91 5.34 13.64 7.77
N GLY A 92 5.86 14.12 8.90
CA GLY A 92 5.95 15.55 9.20
C GLY A 92 6.71 16.32 8.12
N ARG A 93 7.88 15.82 7.74
CA ARG A 93 8.70 16.44 6.68
C ARG A 93 8.06 16.33 5.29
N ILE A 94 7.38 15.24 4.97
CA ILE A 94 6.64 15.14 3.70
C ILE A 94 5.57 16.23 3.60
N SER A 95 4.86 16.48 4.69
CA SER A 95 3.81 17.51 4.72
C SER A 95 4.33 18.92 4.43
N GLU A 96 5.62 19.18 4.67
CA GLU A 96 6.28 20.44 4.31
C GLU A 96 6.52 20.56 2.79
N TYR A 97 6.95 19.45 2.15
CA TYR A 97 7.19 19.43 0.70
C TYR A 97 5.91 19.35 -0.13
N CYS A 98 4.94 18.65 0.38
CA CYS A 98 3.71 18.34 -0.33
C CYS A 98 2.51 18.50 0.64
N PRO A 99 2.06 19.73 0.91
CA PRO A 99 0.96 19.99 1.83
C PRO A 99 -0.36 19.49 1.22
N MET A 100 -0.83 18.35 1.74
CA MET A 100 -2.08 17.71 1.36
C MET A 100 -2.60 16.86 2.53
N GLU A 101 -3.74 16.22 2.36
CA GLU A 101 -4.25 15.27 3.35
C GLU A 101 -3.44 13.96 3.28
N TRP A 102 -2.73 13.67 4.37
CA TRP A 102 -1.94 12.44 4.53
C TRP A 102 -2.56 11.52 5.56
N ARG A 103 -2.61 10.23 5.26
CA ARG A 103 -3.04 9.19 6.20
C ARG A 103 -2.05 8.04 6.21
N ILE A 104 -1.77 7.51 7.39
CA ILE A 104 -1.09 6.21 7.54
C ILE A 104 -2.21 5.19 7.71
N LEU A 105 -2.33 4.30 6.73
CA LEU A 105 -3.37 3.26 6.76
C LEU A 105 -3.00 2.16 7.76
N SER A 106 -3.99 1.68 8.50
CA SER A 106 -3.87 0.40 9.17
C SER A 106 -3.79 -0.74 8.15
N GLY A 107 -3.31 -1.91 8.56
CA GLY A 107 -3.27 -3.06 7.66
C GLY A 107 -4.66 -3.51 7.19
N GLU A 108 -5.67 -3.34 8.06
CA GLU A 108 -7.07 -3.63 7.71
C GLU A 108 -7.61 -2.63 6.69
N GLU A 109 -7.35 -1.32 6.87
CA GLU A 109 -7.73 -0.31 5.89
C GLU A 109 -7.06 -0.57 4.53
N GLU A 110 -5.77 -0.93 4.52
CA GLU A 110 -5.01 -1.29 3.33
C GLU A 110 -5.67 -2.47 2.59
N ALA A 111 -6.04 -3.55 3.32
CA ALA A 111 -6.74 -4.70 2.78
C ALA A 111 -8.12 -4.33 2.19
N ILE A 112 -8.89 -3.49 2.89
CA ILE A 112 -10.23 -3.05 2.44
C ILE A 112 -10.11 -2.18 1.18
N TYR A 113 -9.16 -1.25 1.13
CA TYR A 113 -8.97 -0.42 -0.08
C TYR A 113 -8.45 -1.24 -1.25
N GLY A 114 -7.55 -2.20 -1.01
CA GLY A 114 -7.06 -3.14 -2.02
C GLY A 114 -8.20 -3.98 -2.59
N PHE A 115 -9.05 -4.54 -1.74
CA PHE A 115 -10.23 -5.30 -2.14
C PHE A 115 -11.18 -4.47 -3.01
N ASN A 116 -11.56 -3.28 -2.54
CA ASN A 116 -12.47 -2.41 -3.27
C ASN A 116 -11.87 -1.96 -4.63
N GLY A 117 -10.58 -1.68 -4.66
CA GLY A 117 -9.86 -1.31 -5.88
C GLY A 117 -9.77 -2.45 -6.89
N ALA A 118 -9.56 -3.69 -6.43
CA ALA A 118 -9.51 -4.87 -7.29
C ALA A 118 -10.87 -5.21 -7.89
N LEU A 119 -11.95 -5.07 -7.10
CA LEU A 119 -13.30 -5.33 -7.59
C LEU A 119 -13.83 -4.25 -8.53
N GLY A 120 -13.48 -2.98 -8.32
CA GLY A 120 -13.95 -1.87 -9.15
C GLY A 120 -15.48 -1.85 -9.32
N ASP A 121 -15.92 -1.38 -10.49
CA ASP A 121 -17.37 -1.29 -10.81
C ASP A 121 -17.96 -2.55 -11.42
N GLN A 122 -17.14 -3.57 -11.71
CA GLN A 122 -17.53 -4.66 -12.62
C GLN A 122 -18.33 -5.79 -12.00
N LEU A 123 -18.40 -5.92 -10.67
CA LEU A 123 -18.86 -7.15 -10.05
C LEU A 123 -20.10 -6.95 -9.18
N ASN A 124 -21.29 -7.00 -9.82
CA ASN A 124 -22.57 -7.13 -9.12
C ASN A 124 -23.26 -8.46 -9.47
N ASP A 125 -22.52 -9.56 -9.31
CA ASP A 125 -22.98 -10.90 -9.71
C ASP A 125 -23.39 -11.79 -8.53
N GLY A 126 -23.39 -11.22 -7.30
CA GLY A 126 -23.73 -11.94 -6.08
C GLY A 126 -22.65 -12.91 -5.58
N ARG A 127 -21.47 -12.90 -6.21
CA ARG A 127 -20.36 -13.77 -5.81
C ARG A 127 -19.57 -13.21 -4.64
N HIS A 128 -18.85 -14.11 -3.99
CA HIS A 128 -17.86 -13.80 -2.99
C HIS A 128 -16.46 -13.84 -3.62
N TYR A 129 -15.59 -12.93 -3.19
CA TYR A 129 -14.26 -12.77 -3.73
C TYR A 129 -13.26 -12.76 -2.60
N THR A 130 -12.10 -13.32 -2.86
CA THR A 130 -10.91 -13.19 -2.01
C THR A 130 -9.86 -12.42 -2.81
N THR A 131 -9.32 -11.37 -2.21
CA THR A 131 -8.15 -10.68 -2.76
C THR A 131 -6.93 -11.00 -1.93
N ILE A 132 -5.80 -11.19 -2.61
CA ILE A 132 -4.47 -11.34 -2.02
C ILE A 132 -3.61 -10.26 -2.65
N ASP A 133 -3.19 -9.29 -1.86
CA ASP A 133 -2.26 -8.23 -2.30
C ASP A 133 -0.91 -8.46 -1.64
N ILE A 134 0.09 -8.84 -2.43
CA ILE A 134 1.46 -9.09 -1.97
C ILE A 134 2.28 -7.83 -2.18
N GLY A 135 2.41 -7.03 -1.12
CA GLY A 135 3.21 -5.82 -1.12
C GLY A 135 4.70 -6.06 -0.88
N GLY A 136 5.44 -4.96 -0.69
CA GLY A 136 6.85 -5.03 -0.34
C GLY A 136 7.12 -5.38 1.13
N GLY A 137 6.30 -4.85 2.04
CA GLY A 137 6.46 -5.00 3.49
C GLY A 137 5.42 -5.90 4.15
N SER A 138 4.24 -6.00 3.54
CA SER A 138 3.09 -6.75 4.05
C SER A 138 2.37 -7.50 2.94
N THR A 139 1.47 -8.40 3.33
CA THR A 139 0.53 -9.09 2.44
C THR A 139 -0.86 -8.94 3.04
N GLU A 140 -1.78 -8.41 2.27
CA GLU A 140 -3.15 -8.19 2.65
C GLU A 140 -4.06 -9.26 2.06
N LEU A 141 -4.92 -9.81 2.92
CA LEU A 141 -5.99 -10.72 2.54
C LEU A 141 -7.33 -10.07 2.86
N ALA A 142 -8.26 -10.10 1.93
CA ALA A 142 -9.62 -9.67 2.20
C ALA A 142 -10.63 -10.59 1.50
N LEU A 143 -11.71 -10.90 2.21
CA LEU A 143 -12.84 -11.68 1.75
C LEU A 143 -14.09 -10.79 1.77
N GLY A 144 -14.83 -10.77 0.71
CA GLY A 144 -16.00 -9.91 0.61
C GLY A 144 -16.84 -10.16 -0.63
N SER A 145 -17.77 -9.25 -0.84
CA SER A 145 -18.58 -9.15 -2.06
C SER A 145 -18.74 -7.69 -2.43
N LYS A 146 -19.53 -7.38 -3.45
CA LYS A 146 -19.88 -5.98 -3.74
C LYS A 146 -20.64 -5.28 -2.60
N ALA A 147 -21.23 -6.02 -1.69
CA ALA A 147 -21.89 -5.44 -0.51
C ALA A 147 -20.91 -4.97 0.56
N GLY A 148 -19.65 -5.39 0.49
CA GLY A 148 -18.57 -5.00 1.39
C GLY A 148 -17.62 -6.13 1.73
N VAL A 149 -16.62 -5.79 2.52
CA VAL A 149 -15.63 -6.73 3.07
C VAL A 149 -16.20 -7.34 4.34
N TYR A 150 -16.17 -8.68 4.44
CA TYR A 150 -16.63 -9.42 5.61
C TYR A 150 -15.49 -9.70 6.59
N TRP A 151 -14.30 -9.91 6.02
CA TRP A 151 -13.09 -10.23 6.76
C TRP A 151 -11.89 -9.65 6.03
N SER A 152 -10.94 -9.11 6.79
CA SER A 152 -9.68 -8.63 6.24
C SER A 152 -8.56 -8.79 7.26
N ARG A 153 -7.34 -9.02 6.76
CA ARG A 153 -6.15 -9.11 7.58
C ARG A 153 -4.91 -8.70 6.79
N SER A 154 -3.99 -8.01 7.45
CA SER A 154 -2.65 -7.73 6.95
C SER A 154 -1.63 -8.55 7.73
N TYR A 155 -0.72 -9.16 7.01
CA TYR A 155 0.38 -9.95 7.55
C TYR A 155 1.69 -9.21 7.27
N PRO A 156 2.62 -9.14 8.25
CA PRO A 156 3.90 -8.45 8.08
C PRO A 156 4.89 -9.29 7.26
N VAL A 157 4.45 -9.75 6.09
CA VAL A 157 5.23 -10.52 5.10
C VAL A 157 5.05 -9.89 3.74
N GLY A 158 6.15 -9.52 3.10
CA GLY A 158 6.15 -8.91 1.77
C GLY A 158 7.46 -9.16 1.05
N ALA A 159 7.49 -8.92 -0.25
CA ALA A 159 8.61 -9.26 -1.12
C ALA A 159 9.95 -8.65 -0.68
N VAL A 160 9.96 -7.37 -0.25
CA VAL A 160 11.18 -6.69 0.23
C VAL A 160 11.64 -7.25 1.58
N ARG A 161 10.68 -7.55 2.47
CA ARG A 161 10.97 -8.13 3.78
C ARG A 161 11.53 -9.55 3.63
N LEU A 162 10.93 -10.40 2.81
CA LEU A 162 11.40 -11.75 2.56
C LEU A 162 12.77 -11.76 1.89
N GLN A 163 13.04 -10.82 0.98
CA GLN A 163 14.35 -10.72 0.36
C GLN A 163 15.44 -10.42 1.38
N SER A 164 15.16 -9.62 2.42
CA SER A 164 16.14 -9.32 3.46
C SER A 164 16.55 -10.53 4.31
N VAL A 165 15.71 -11.56 4.37
CA VAL A 165 15.98 -12.81 5.10
C VAL A 165 16.33 -13.99 4.19
N SER A 166 16.18 -13.84 2.87
CA SER A 166 16.43 -14.92 1.91
C SER A 166 17.89 -15.39 1.90
N ASP A 167 18.83 -14.47 2.19
CA ASP A 167 20.25 -14.80 2.27
C ASP A 167 20.60 -15.68 3.49
N GLU A 168 19.72 -15.74 4.49
CA GLU A 168 19.85 -16.61 5.65
C GLU A 168 19.37 -18.06 5.36
N GLY A 169 18.82 -18.28 4.17
CA GLY A 169 18.42 -19.59 3.66
C GLY A 169 16.92 -19.88 3.75
N PRO A 170 16.47 -20.98 3.12
CA PRO A 170 15.04 -21.29 2.99
C PRO A 170 14.34 -21.56 4.32
N GLN A 171 15.05 -22.05 5.35
CA GLN A 171 14.49 -22.29 6.67
C GLN A 171 14.03 -20.96 7.30
N ARG A 172 14.82 -19.90 7.18
CA ARG A 172 14.50 -18.58 7.71
C ARG A 172 13.30 -17.96 7.00
N VAL A 173 13.22 -18.11 5.67
CA VAL A 173 12.05 -17.68 4.90
C VAL A 173 10.79 -18.42 5.37
N TRP A 174 10.88 -19.72 5.61
CA TRP A 174 9.76 -20.50 6.14
C TRP A 174 9.30 -20.02 7.52
N GLU A 175 10.22 -19.76 8.44
CA GLU A 175 9.92 -19.25 9.78
C GLU A 175 9.20 -17.89 9.72
N GLU A 176 9.57 -17.00 8.79
CA GLU A 176 8.92 -15.71 8.59
C GLU A 176 7.51 -15.83 7.98
N THR A 177 7.22 -16.92 7.28
CA THR A 177 5.95 -17.08 6.55
C THR A 177 4.98 -18.05 7.21
N GLN A 178 5.43 -18.92 8.11
CA GLN A 178 4.60 -19.99 8.68
C GLN A 178 3.32 -19.49 9.35
N PHE A 179 3.35 -18.30 9.97
CA PHE A 179 2.18 -17.74 10.64
C PHE A 179 1.07 -17.30 9.67
N LEU A 180 1.34 -17.23 8.37
CA LEU A 180 0.30 -16.97 7.37
C LEU A 180 -0.68 -18.15 7.27
N TRP A 181 -0.22 -19.34 7.59
CA TRP A 181 -1.01 -20.57 7.44
C TRP A 181 -1.87 -20.88 8.65
N ASP A 182 -1.40 -20.55 9.87
CA ASP A 182 -2.10 -20.86 11.11
C ASP A 182 -3.52 -20.26 11.21
N PRO A 183 -3.76 -18.98 10.91
CA PRO A 183 -5.09 -18.40 11.01
C PRO A 183 -6.03 -18.84 9.89
N MET A 184 -5.51 -19.12 8.70
CA MET A 184 -6.32 -19.58 7.55
C MET A 184 -6.83 -21.00 7.75
N MET A 185 -6.13 -21.80 8.53
CA MET A 185 -6.49 -23.20 8.81
C MET A 185 -7.55 -23.33 9.94
N ILE A 186 -7.69 -22.30 10.79
CA ILE A 186 -8.47 -22.41 12.03
C ILE A 186 -9.94 -22.00 11.83
N GLU A 187 -10.24 -21.11 10.91
CA GLU A 187 -11.58 -20.54 10.76
C GLU A 187 -12.38 -21.15 9.59
N GLY A 188 -12.37 -22.45 9.43
CA GLY A 188 -13.14 -23.36 8.57
C GLY A 188 -14.39 -22.92 7.82
N GLU A 189 -14.61 -21.62 7.60
CA GLU A 189 -15.74 -21.04 6.86
C GLU A 189 -15.35 -20.42 5.52
N PHE A 190 -14.11 -20.63 5.06
CA PHE A 190 -13.77 -20.27 3.68
C PHE A 190 -14.43 -21.26 2.75
N GLY A 191 -15.48 -20.82 2.07
CA GLY A 191 -16.08 -21.55 0.98
C GLY A 191 -15.02 -21.98 -0.04
N GLU A 192 -15.34 -22.97 -0.86
CA GLU A 192 -14.41 -23.57 -1.83
C GLU A 192 -13.55 -22.51 -2.51
N PHE A 193 -12.23 -22.65 -2.38
CA PHE A 193 -11.28 -21.91 -3.20
C PHE A 193 -11.43 -22.42 -4.63
N ILE A 194 -11.84 -21.58 -5.54
CA ILE A 194 -11.86 -21.85 -6.98
C ILE A 194 -10.64 -21.17 -7.58
#